data_1002b778f478adab98db7fca3a44df64
#
_entry.id   1002b778f478adab98db7fca3a44df64
#
_cell.length_a   1.000
_cell.length_b   1.000
_cell.length_c   1.000
_cell.angle_alpha   90.00
_cell.angle_beta   90.00
_cell.angle_gamma   90.00
#
_symmetry.space_group_name_H-M   'P 1'
#
loop_
_entity.id
_entity.type
_entity.pdbx_description
1 polymer ?
#
loop_
_entity_poly.entity_id
_entity_poly.type
_entity_poly.pdbx_seq_one_letter_code
_entity_poly.pdbx_strand_id
1 'polypeptide(L)'
;MKKYIMCFLLIQISFSQINPGEVIWEENFDNLDNWIIETGNGSWGWGNGELQYYKPENVEIVEVPEETGNNAVQITAKEESGADITDQWGNPLNYTSGRINTKSKVSVKYGVIETRVLIPDIDLGGWPAVWLLGLSNLTWPRNGEIDIMEMGQRQSFRDLHDEHNGGNGLNNSTVNQVVGANAIFYADEALVPDNPTGAASISWDPDDDFCRPYYNYDNLTDRFLKYRVYWNPDSILFSVIDNEIEHFLFTDVFNIDSVSDEFHSPFYFVSNLALGGNFTDAYSLGDPASGSQIELPFPAKMLVDYIKVMKWGEYGEVNEGPPEFQGGDFGLFTDLTPTDNGLTPGLDAEIYVWEGTLTEGDIQPYEGENGIAWSTTGLGWFGAGIM
;
A
#
# COMPACT_ATOMS: atom_id res chain seq x y z
N MET A 1 45.15 21.78 36.65
CA MET A 1 44.47 20.81 35.78
C MET A 1 43.06 20.61 36.28
N LYS A 2 42.08 21.27 35.69
CA LYS A 2 40.67 21.07 36.03
C LYS A 2 40.15 19.90 35.15
N LYS A 3 39.79 18.80 35.80
CA LYS A 3 39.09 17.67 35.14
C LYS A 3 37.64 18.07 34.92
N TYR A 4 37.25 18.25 33.66
CA TYR A 4 35.83 18.32 33.26
C TYR A 4 35.29 16.88 33.23
N ILE A 5 34.42 16.56 34.17
CA ILE A 5 33.58 15.36 34.12
C ILE A 5 32.44 15.75 33.18
N MET A 6 32.49 15.22 31.95
CA MET A 6 31.39 15.28 31.00
C MET A 6 30.37 14.21 31.40
N CYS A 7 29.30 14.65 32.05
CA CYS A 7 28.16 13.80 32.32
C CYS A 7 27.45 13.53 30.96
N PHE A 8 27.66 12.36 30.41
CA PHE A 8 26.75 11.84 29.36
C PHE A 8 25.42 11.52 30.04
N LEU A 9 24.44 12.37 29.86
CA LEU A 9 23.04 12.01 30.09
C LEU A 9 22.64 11.02 28.97
N LEU A 10 22.72 9.74 29.25
CA LEU A 10 22.04 8.73 28.49
C LEU A 10 20.53 8.98 28.70
N ILE A 11 19.90 9.63 27.74
CA ILE A 11 18.46 9.59 27.63
C ILE A 11 18.12 8.15 27.21
N GLN A 12 17.93 7.30 28.21
CA GLN A 12 17.21 6.05 27.99
C GLN A 12 15.76 6.46 27.73
N ILE A 13 15.41 6.55 26.45
CA ILE A 13 14.00 6.51 26.07
C ILE A 13 13.52 5.15 26.58
N SER A 14 12.72 5.19 27.62
CA SER A 14 12.08 4.00 28.15
C SER A 14 11.06 3.53 27.10
N PHE A 15 11.41 2.55 26.28
CA PHE A 15 10.49 1.83 25.39
C PHE A 15 9.39 1.06 26.14
N SER A 16 9.15 1.39 27.40
CA SER A 16 8.30 0.61 28.28
C SER A 16 6.79 0.71 27.99
N GLN A 17 6.35 1.36 26.92
CA GLN A 17 4.91 1.49 26.63
C GLN A 17 4.53 1.63 25.16
N ILE A 18 5.22 1.01 24.21
CA ILE A 18 4.70 0.80 22.87
C ILE A 18 3.95 -0.56 22.91
N ASN A 19 2.85 -0.61 23.62
CA ASN A 19 1.99 -1.80 23.65
C ASN A 19 0.71 -1.50 22.86
N PRO A 20 0.32 -2.36 21.94
CA PRO A 20 -1.01 -2.31 21.34
C PRO A 20 -2.10 -2.36 22.42
N GLY A 21 -3.14 -1.56 22.24
CA GLY A 21 -4.33 -1.57 23.09
C GLY A 21 -5.33 -2.67 22.69
N GLU A 22 -6.62 -2.42 22.94
CA GLU A 22 -7.68 -3.33 22.53
C GLU A 22 -7.81 -3.41 21.01
N VAL A 23 -8.19 -4.59 20.50
CA VAL A 23 -8.55 -4.79 19.09
C VAL A 23 -9.90 -4.10 18.85
N ILE A 24 -9.94 -3.20 17.85
CA ILE A 24 -11.14 -2.48 17.43
C ILE A 24 -11.71 -2.96 16.11
N TRP A 25 -10.92 -3.67 15.32
CA TRP A 25 -11.34 -4.32 14.08
C TRP A 25 -10.39 -5.47 13.75
N GLU A 26 -10.93 -6.52 13.12
CA GLU A 26 -10.15 -7.69 12.73
C GLU A 26 -10.72 -8.29 11.44
N GLU A 27 -9.86 -8.53 10.47
CA GLU A 27 -10.13 -9.33 9.28
C GLU A 27 -9.48 -10.69 9.44
N ASN A 28 -10.27 -11.75 9.40
CA ASN A 28 -9.84 -13.15 9.52
C ASN A 28 -10.10 -13.95 8.22
N PHE A 29 -10.47 -13.26 7.15
CA PHE A 29 -10.72 -13.84 5.83
C PHE A 29 -11.73 -15.02 5.81
N ASP A 30 -12.78 -14.91 6.63
CA ASP A 30 -13.93 -15.84 6.53
C ASP A 30 -14.67 -15.68 5.20
N ASN A 31 -14.60 -14.53 4.60
CA ASN A 31 -15.11 -14.16 3.27
C ASN A 31 -14.28 -12.99 2.71
N LEU A 32 -14.62 -12.51 1.50
CA LEU A 32 -13.98 -11.35 0.87
C LEU A 32 -14.95 -10.14 0.76
N ASP A 33 -15.96 -10.05 1.61
CA ASP A 33 -16.98 -8.99 1.53
C ASP A 33 -16.39 -7.59 1.73
N ASN A 34 -15.33 -7.49 2.55
CA ASN A 34 -14.58 -6.26 2.79
C ASN A 34 -13.58 -5.92 1.66
N TRP A 35 -13.43 -6.77 0.65
CA TRP A 35 -12.38 -6.65 -0.34
C TRP A 35 -12.90 -6.47 -1.76
N ILE A 36 -12.16 -5.75 -2.55
CA ILE A 36 -12.27 -5.61 -4.00
C ILE A 36 -11.08 -6.34 -4.61
N ILE A 37 -11.34 -7.27 -5.53
CA ILE A 37 -10.28 -7.93 -6.29
C ILE A 37 -9.99 -7.11 -7.54
N GLU A 38 -8.77 -6.65 -7.70
CA GLU A 38 -8.36 -5.85 -8.83
C GLU A 38 -7.96 -6.73 -10.02
N THR A 39 -8.12 -6.20 -11.24
CA THR A 39 -7.85 -6.92 -12.48
C THR A 39 -7.03 -6.05 -13.42
N GLY A 40 -6.08 -6.66 -14.13
CA GLY A 40 -5.26 -5.98 -15.13
C GLY A 40 -3.81 -5.75 -14.71
N ASN A 41 -3.07 -5.08 -15.58
CA ASN A 41 -1.68 -4.67 -15.34
C ASN A 41 -1.56 -3.20 -14.88
N GLY A 42 -2.71 -2.49 -14.77
CA GLY A 42 -2.72 -1.06 -14.41
C GLY A 42 -2.09 -0.16 -15.47
N SER A 43 -1.92 1.11 -15.14
CA SER A 43 -1.19 2.05 -15.97
C SER A 43 0.31 1.88 -15.72
N TRP A 44 1.08 1.60 -16.76
CA TRP A 44 2.54 1.39 -16.68
C TRP A 44 2.94 0.35 -15.62
N GLY A 45 2.29 -0.85 -15.60
CA GLY A 45 2.56 -1.85 -14.57
C GLY A 45 2.38 -1.26 -13.17
N TRP A 46 1.16 -0.73 -12.89
CA TRP A 46 0.79 -0.06 -11.63
C TRP A 46 1.70 1.12 -11.24
N GLY A 47 2.34 1.77 -12.23
CA GLY A 47 3.28 2.87 -12.01
C GLY A 47 4.73 2.43 -11.75
N ASN A 48 4.97 1.14 -11.55
CA ASN A 48 6.25 0.58 -11.11
C ASN A 48 6.95 -0.28 -12.16
N GLY A 49 6.35 -0.42 -13.36
CA GLY A 49 6.88 -1.32 -14.39
C GLY A 49 6.69 -2.80 -14.06
N GLU A 50 5.69 -3.15 -13.28
CA GLU A 50 5.37 -4.51 -12.88
C GLU A 50 4.91 -5.37 -14.07
N LEU A 51 5.22 -6.67 -14.02
CA LEU A 51 5.09 -7.60 -15.17
C LEU A 51 3.86 -8.49 -15.12
N GLN A 52 3.16 -8.60 -13.99
CA GLN A 52 1.99 -9.45 -13.85
C GLN A 52 0.71 -8.77 -14.32
N TYR A 53 -0.23 -9.60 -14.71
CA TYR A 53 -1.64 -9.24 -14.86
C TYR A 53 -2.40 -9.78 -13.64
N TYR A 54 -3.05 -8.94 -12.86
CA TYR A 54 -3.86 -9.37 -11.73
C TYR A 54 -5.19 -9.97 -12.20
N LYS A 55 -5.58 -11.11 -11.59
CA LYS A 55 -6.79 -11.87 -11.93
C LYS A 55 -7.52 -12.33 -10.68
N PRO A 56 -8.86 -12.35 -10.69
CA PRO A 56 -9.64 -12.87 -9.56
C PRO A 56 -9.30 -14.34 -9.23
N GLU A 57 -8.99 -15.16 -10.24
CA GLU A 57 -8.66 -16.58 -10.08
C GLU A 57 -7.32 -16.83 -9.37
N ASN A 58 -6.57 -15.77 -9.09
CA ASN A 58 -5.34 -15.82 -8.33
C ASN A 58 -5.53 -15.47 -6.85
N VAL A 59 -6.76 -15.21 -6.43
CA VAL A 59 -7.14 -14.87 -5.05
C VAL A 59 -8.17 -15.88 -4.56
N GLU A 60 -7.89 -16.55 -3.47
CA GLU A 60 -8.79 -17.53 -2.86
C GLU A 60 -8.65 -17.54 -1.34
N ILE A 61 -9.71 -17.95 -0.64
CA ILE A 61 -9.64 -18.23 0.80
C ILE A 61 -9.23 -19.69 0.98
N VAL A 62 -8.24 -19.89 1.82
CA VAL A 62 -7.71 -21.22 2.16
C VAL A 62 -7.60 -21.39 3.66
N GLU A 63 -7.60 -22.62 4.14
CA GLU A 63 -7.25 -22.92 5.53
C GLU A 63 -5.74 -22.75 5.72
N VAL A 64 -5.34 -22.07 6.80
CA VAL A 64 -3.93 -21.90 7.14
C VAL A 64 -3.29 -23.26 7.39
N PRO A 65 -2.15 -23.58 6.76
CA PRO A 65 -1.49 -24.88 6.95
C PRO A 65 -1.28 -25.21 8.44
N GLU A 66 -1.71 -26.41 8.85
CA GLU A 66 -1.60 -26.93 10.21
C GLU A 66 -2.45 -26.21 11.29
N GLU A 67 -3.29 -25.24 10.91
CA GLU A 67 -4.15 -24.48 11.83
C GLU A 67 -5.62 -24.67 11.47
N THR A 68 -6.19 -25.85 11.78
CA THR A 68 -7.57 -26.22 11.41
C THR A 68 -8.60 -25.20 11.89
N GLY A 69 -9.42 -24.72 10.96
CA GLY A 69 -10.47 -23.73 11.22
C GLY A 69 -9.95 -22.29 11.22
N ASN A 70 -8.68 -22.07 10.91
CA ASN A 70 -8.11 -20.74 10.68
C ASN A 70 -8.00 -20.50 9.17
N ASN A 71 -8.60 -19.41 8.66
CA ASN A 71 -8.61 -19.05 7.25
C ASN A 71 -7.55 -17.98 6.95
N ALA A 72 -7.11 -17.94 5.70
CA ALA A 72 -6.26 -16.88 5.16
C ALA A 72 -6.69 -16.56 3.73
N VAL A 73 -6.45 -15.34 3.27
CA VAL A 73 -6.47 -15.08 1.84
C VAL A 73 -5.14 -15.52 1.23
N GLN A 74 -5.21 -16.36 0.20
CA GLN A 74 -4.08 -16.79 -0.60
C GLN A 74 -4.04 -15.98 -1.90
N ILE A 75 -2.91 -15.33 -2.15
CA ILE A 75 -2.58 -14.66 -3.41
C ILE A 75 -1.54 -15.52 -4.13
N THR A 76 -1.87 -15.97 -5.34
CA THR A 76 -1.04 -16.90 -6.10
C THR A 76 -0.46 -16.25 -7.34
N ALA A 77 0.87 -16.13 -7.42
CA ALA A 77 1.57 -15.78 -8.64
C ALA A 77 1.82 -17.02 -9.49
N LYS A 78 1.63 -16.89 -10.81
CA LYS A 78 1.76 -17.99 -11.79
C LYS A 78 2.50 -17.52 -13.04
N GLU A 79 3.26 -18.42 -13.65
CA GLU A 79 3.68 -18.29 -15.03
C GLU A 79 2.48 -18.68 -15.92
N GLU A 80 1.87 -17.70 -16.54
CA GLU A 80 0.65 -17.87 -17.33
C GLU A 80 0.59 -16.78 -18.40
N SER A 81 0.30 -17.17 -19.63
CA SER A 81 0.12 -16.27 -20.76
C SER A 81 -1.20 -16.56 -21.47
N GLY A 82 -1.79 -15.56 -22.10
CA GLY A 82 -3.04 -15.68 -22.83
C GLY A 82 -3.29 -14.45 -23.70
N ALA A 83 -4.25 -14.54 -24.63
CA ALA A 83 -4.53 -13.46 -25.56
C ALA A 83 -5.12 -12.20 -24.87
N ASP A 84 -5.69 -12.38 -23.70
CA ASP A 84 -6.30 -11.36 -22.84
C ASP A 84 -5.38 -10.92 -21.69
N ILE A 85 -4.20 -11.53 -21.54
CA ILE A 85 -3.19 -11.18 -20.54
C ILE A 85 -2.20 -10.24 -21.21
N THR A 86 -2.49 -8.94 -21.19
CA THR A 86 -1.71 -7.91 -21.86
C THR A 86 -1.48 -6.69 -20.97
N ASP A 87 -0.43 -5.94 -21.28
CA ASP A 87 -0.22 -4.61 -20.74
C ASP A 87 -1.24 -3.60 -21.34
N GLN A 88 -1.16 -2.33 -20.91
CA GLN A 88 -2.03 -1.26 -21.40
C GLN A 88 -1.88 -0.95 -22.90
N TRP A 89 -0.82 -1.40 -23.56
CA TRP A 89 -0.57 -1.21 -25.00
C TRP A 89 -0.92 -2.45 -25.82
N GLY A 90 -1.39 -3.53 -25.18
CA GLY A 90 -1.74 -4.80 -25.82
C GLY A 90 -0.53 -5.73 -26.03
N ASN A 91 0.62 -5.48 -25.42
CA ASN A 91 1.74 -6.42 -25.46
C ASN A 91 1.46 -7.59 -24.50
N PRO A 92 1.75 -8.84 -24.93
CA PRO A 92 1.54 -10.02 -24.07
C PRO A 92 2.37 -9.95 -22.80
N LEU A 93 1.73 -10.34 -21.68
CA LEU A 93 2.39 -10.60 -20.42
C LEU A 93 2.48 -12.12 -20.19
N ASN A 94 3.40 -12.55 -19.35
CA ASN A 94 3.71 -13.97 -19.14
C ASN A 94 3.42 -14.41 -17.68
N TYR A 95 2.88 -13.52 -16.88
CA TYR A 95 2.64 -13.77 -15.47
C TYR A 95 1.27 -13.29 -15.05
N THR A 96 0.63 -14.02 -14.14
CA THR A 96 -0.57 -13.58 -13.45
C THR A 96 -0.35 -13.61 -11.95
N SER A 97 -1.08 -12.77 -11.22
CA SER A 97 -1.06 -12.73 -9.76
C SER A 97 -2.37 -12.16 -9.22
N GLY A 98 -2.43 -11.83 -7.93
CA GLY A 98 -3.59 -11.24 -7.28
C GLY A 98 -3.25 -9.93 -6.57
N ARG A 99 -4.25 -9.05 -6.54
CA ARG A 99 -4.26 -7.80 -5.76
C ARG A 99 -5.67 -7.54 -5.25
N ILE A 100 -5.77 -7.24 -3.97
CA ILE A 100 -7.02 -6.92 -3.28
C ILE A 100 -6.89 -5.62 -2.50
N ASN A 101 -8.00 -4.90 -2.36
CA ASN A 101 -8.05 -3.70 -1.54
C ASN A 101 -9.41 -3.51 -0.86
N THR A 102 -9.45 -2.65 0.17
CA THR A 102 -10.68 -2.35 0.92
C THR A 102 -11.25 -0.96 0.60
N LYS A 103 -10.86 -0.35 -0.53
CA LYS A 103 -11.35 0.98 -0.92
C LYS A 103 -12.89 1.03 -0.92
N SER A 104 -13.44 2.03 -0.27
CA SER A 104 -14.90 2.23 -0.10
C SER A 104 -15.63 1.15 0.71
N LYS A 105 -14.91 0.26 1.39
CA LYS A 105 -15.48 -0.78 2.24
C LYS A 105 -14.97 -0.71 3.67
N VAL A 106 -13.65 -0.59 3.85
CA VAL A 106 -13.03 -0.42 5.17
C VAL A 106 -11.89 0.56 5.06
N SER A 107 -11.85 1.52 5.96
CA SER A 107 -10.74 2.45 6.11
C SER A 107 -10.33 2.57 7.57
N VAL A 108 -9.07 2.92 7.78
CA VAL A 108 -8.46 3.07 9.10
C VAL A 108 -7.77 4.42 9.20
N LYS A 109 -7.81 4.99 10.39
CA LYS A 109 -7.02 6.18 10.72
C LYS A 109 -6.42 5.98 12.10
N TYR A 110 -5.08 6.01 12.16
CA TYR A 110 -4.31 5.79 13.38
C TYR A 110 -4.48 4.41 14.02
N GLY A 111 -3.78 4.20 15.10
CA GLY A 111 -3.78 2.95 15.87
C GLY A 111 -2.53 2.11 15.64
N VAL A 112 -2.58 0.88 16.10
CA VAL A 112 -1.61 -0.15 15.73
C VAL A 112 -2.27 -1.09 14.75
N ILE A 113 -1.68 -1.22 13.57
CA ILE A 113 -2.15 -2.18 12.57
C ILE A 113 -1.15 -3.33 12.54
N GLU A 114 -1.63 -4.54 12.76
CA GLU A 114 -0.85 -5.76 12.71
C GLU A 114 -1.37 -6.69 11.61
N THR A 115 -0.48 -7.24 10.82
CA THR A 115 -0.80 -8.30 9.86
C THR A 115 0.12 -9.50 10.07
N ARG A 116 -0.42 -10.72 9.90
CA ARG A 116 0.35 -11.98 9.94
C ARG A 116 0.39 -12.57 8.54
N VAL A 117 1.59 -12.69 7.99
CA VAL A 117 1.79 -13.04 6.58
C VAL A 117 2.80 -14.16 6.43
N LEU A 118 2.54 -15.11 5.54
CA LEU A 118 3.48 -16.06 5.02
C LEU A 118 3.85 -15.68 3.60
N ILE A 119 5.12 -15.40 3.37
CA ILE A 119 5.67 -15.05 2.06
C ILE A 119 6.31 -16.31 1.47
N PRO A 120 6.05 -16.65 0.20
CA PRO A 120 6.75 -17.75 -0.47
C PRO A 120 8.20 -17.36 -0.76
N ASP A 121 9.00 -18.30 -1.25
CA ASP A 121 10.28 -17.98 -1.89
C ASP A 121 10.04 -17.00 -3.05
N ILE A 122 10.66 -15.82 -2.97
CA ILE A 122 10.52 -14.72 -3.93
C ILE A 122 11.79 -14.45 -4.74
N ASP A 123 12.77 -15.34 -4.65
CA ASP A 123 14.03 -15.23 -5.39
C ASP A 123 13.75 -15.38 -6.88
N LEU A 124 14.10 -14.56 -7.55
CA LEU A 124 14.37 -13.36 -8.19
C LEU A 124 13.08 -12.71 -8.76
N GLY A 125 12.69 -11.58 -8.22
CA GLY A 125 11.67 -10.74 -8.84
C GLY A 125 10.26 -10.84 -8.24
N GLY A 126 10.04 -11.59 -7.14
CA GLY A 126 8.81 -11.47 -6.35
C GLY A 126 8.80 -10.19 -5.53
N TRP A 127 7.63 -9.55 -5.45
CA TRP A 127 7.41 -8.33 -4.68
C TRP A 127 6.06 -8.40 -3.95
N PRO A 128 6.00 -9.15 -2.83
CA PRO A 128 4.85 -9.15 -1.95
C PRO A 128 4.76 -7.87 -1.13
N ALA A 129 3.54 -7.37 -0.95
CA ALA A 129 3.27 -6.19 -0.13
C ALA A 129 1.93 -6.30 0.61
N VAL A 130 1.91 -5.77 1.85
CA VAL A 130 0.71 -5.40 2.60
C VAL A 130 0.89 -3.94 3.02
N TRP A 131 0.01 -3.09 2.57
CA TRP A 131 0.17 -1.66 2.62
C TRP A 131 -1.15 -0.91 2.69
N LEU A 132 -1.09 0.39 2.86
CA LEU A 132 -2.22 1.29 2.96
C LEU A 132 -2.07 2.42 1.95
N LEU A 133 -3.19 2.82 1.34
CA LEU A 133 -3.23 3.97 0.45
C LEU A 133 -4.27 4.97 0.95
N GLY A 134 -3.92 6.24 0.91
CA GLY A 134 -4.79 7.31 1.40
C GLY A 134 -6.08 7.42 0.60
N LEU A 135 -7.18 7.60 1.32
CA LEU A 135 -8.54 7.60 0.77
C LEU A 135 -8.92 8.92 0.09
N SER A 136 -8.08 9.95 0.15
CA SER A 136 -8.35 11.23 -0.50
C SER A 136 -8.45 11.08 -2.04
N ASN A 137 -9.13 12.04 -2.69
CA ASN A 137 -9.23 12.08 -4.16
C ASN A 137 -7.96 12.64 -4.84
N LEU A 138 -6.91 12.88 -4.08
CA LEU A 138 -5.64 13.35 -4.61
C LEU A 138 -4.89 12.19 -5.28
N THR A 139 -4.10 12.54 -6.28
CA THR A 139 -3.22 11.56 -6.95
C THR A 139 -1.97 11.30 -6.13
N TRP A 140 -1.45 10.08 -6.21
CA TRP A 140 -0.18 9.71 -5.59
C TRP A 140 0.94 10.69 -5.98
N PRO A 141 1.83 11.11 -5.05
CA PRO A 141 1.91 10.72 -3.63
C PRO A 141 1.10 11.61 -2.67
N ARG A 142 0.31 12.57 -3.16
CA ARG A 142 -0.46 13.52 -2.33
C ARG A 142 -1.59 12.88 -1.52
N ASN A 143 -1.97 11.66 -1.82
CA ASN A 143 -2.92 10.90 -1.02
C ASN A 143 -2.25 10.14 0.14
N GLY A 144 -0.93 10.04 0.14
CA GLY A 144 -0.16 9.31 1.14
C GLY A 144 -0.17 7.78 0.93
N GLU A 145 0.91 7.11 1.38
CA GLU A 145 1.07 5.67 1.35
C GLU A 145 1.78 5.19 2.62
N ILE A 146 1.38 4.07 3.18
CA ILE A 146 2.03 3.44 4.34
C ILE A 146 2.23 1.96 4.02
N ASP A 147 3.48 1.54 3.84
CA ASP A 147 3.85 0.17 3.52
C ASP A 147 4.19 -0.56 4.80
N ILE A 148 3.28 -1.43 5.27
CA ILE A 148 3.47 -2.18 6.52
C ILE A 148 4.56 -3.23 6.33
N MET A 149 4.60 -3.86 5.15
CA MET A 149 5.66 -4.78 4.76
C MET A 149 5.81 -4.85 3.24
N GLU A 150 7.05 -4.86 2.79
CA GLU A 150 7.46 -5.12 1.41
C GLU A 150 8.74 -5.96 1.38
N MET A 151 8.79 -6.95 0.49
CA MET A 151 9.99 -7.74 0.24
C MET A 151 10.33 -7.75 -1.26
N GLY A 152 11.58 -8.04 -1.60
CA GLY A 152 12.06 -8.07 -2.99
C GLY A 152 13.04 -6.94 -3.34
N GLN A 153 13.50 -6.19 -2.34
CA GLN A 153 14.39 -5.03 -2.53
C GLN A 153 15.64 -5.37 -3.34
N ARG A 154 15.88 -4.60 -4.40
CA ARG A 154 17.04 -4.75 -5.27
C ARG A 154 18.38 -4.65 -4.54
N GLN A 155 19.41 -5.24 -5.12
CA GLN A 155 20.76 -5.29 -4.55
C GLN A 155 21.32 -3.89 -4.24
N SER A 156 21.11 -2.93 -5.15
CA SER A 156 21.59 -1.56 -4.94
C SER A 156 21.02 -0.87 -3.69
N PHE A 157 19.77 -1.18 -3.34
CA PHE A 157 19.15 -0.71 -2.10
C PHE A 157 19.79 -1.39 -0.89
N ARG A 158 20.00 -2.71 -0.94
CA ARG A 158 20.64 -3.46 0.15
C ARG A 158 22.09 -3.04 0.37
N ASP A 159 22.84 -2.76 -0.71
CA ASP A 159 24.22 -2.24 -0.63
C ASP A 159 24.28 -0.87 0.05
N LEU A 160 23.38 0.03 -0.35
CA LEU A 160 23.32 1.39 0.19
C LEU A 160 23.02 1.38 1.71
N HIS A 161 22.01 0.62 2.10
CA HIS A 161 21.64 0.49 3.52
C HIS A 161 22.70 -0.25 4.35
N ASP A 162 23.41 -1.23 3.78
CA ASP A 162 24.54 -1.87 4.46
C ASP A 162 25.68 -0.90 4.73
N GLU A 163 26.08 -0.13 3.72
CA GLU A 163 27.13 0.88 3.84
C GLU A 163 26.79 1.89 4.93
N HIS A 164 25.57 2.42 4.90
CA HIS A 164 25.10 3.41 5.87
C HIS A 164 25.02 2.86 7.31
N ASN A 165 24.69 1.59 7.48
CA ASN A 165 24.63 0.91 8.78
C ASN A 165 25.99 0.40 9.28
N GLY A 166 27.07 0.74 8.60
CA GLY A 166 28.43 0.36 9.01
C GLY A 166 28.79 -1.09 8.74
N GLY A 167 28.15 -1.72 7.74
CA GLY A 167 28.42 -3.08 7.33
C GLY A 167 27.78 -4.11 8.25
N ASN A 168 26.45 -4.17 8.27
CA ASN A 168 25.70 -5.16 9.05
C ASN A 168 25.49 -6.49 8.31
N GLY A 169 25.95 -6.61 7.07
CA GLY A 169 25.83 -7.80 6.22
C GLY A 169 24.65 -7.80 5.29
N LEU A 170 23.86 -6.74 5.26
CA LEU A 170 22.66 -6.60 4.41
C LEU A 170 23.00 -6.71 2.91
N ASN A 171 24.16 -6.22 2.49
CA ASN A 171 24.67 -6.31 1.11
C ASN A 171 24.91 -7.76 0.63
N ASN A 172 25.10 -8.69 1.55
CA ASN A 172 25.28 -10.13 1.26
C ASN A 172 23.97 -10.92 1.44
N SER A 173 22.86 -10.26 1.79
CA SER A 173 21.57 -10.90 1.94
C SER A 173 20.95 -11.27 0.61
N THR A 174 20.05 -12.24 0.62
CA THR A 174 19.10 -12.49 -0.46
C THR A 174 17.81 -11.70 -0.22
N VAL A 175 16.97 -11.58 -1.25
CA VAL A 175 15.65 -10.93 -1.11
C VAL A 175 14.76 -11.64 -0.09
N ASN A 176 14.95 -12.95 0.12
CA ASN A 176 14.23 -13.76 1.11
C ASN A 176 14.60 -13.47 2.56
N GLN A 177 15.64 -12.69 2.80
CA GLN A 177 16.19 -12.39 4.12
C GLN A 177 15.90 -10.96 4.59
N VAL A 178 15.25 -10.14 3.75
CA VAL A 178 15.06 -8.71 3.98
C VAL A 178 13.63 -8.32 3.81
N VAL A 179 13.08 -7.58 4.76
CA VAL A 179 11.79 -6.93 4.65
C VAL A 179 11.92 -5.45 5.00
N GLY A 180 11.26 -4.61 4.22
CA GLY A 180 11.15 -3.18 4.46
C GLY A 180 9.73 -2.78 4.85
N ALA A 181 9.63 -1.58 5.36
CA ALA A 181 8.41 -0.83 5.59
C ALA A 181 8.66 0.62 5.21
N ASN A 182 7.62 1.39 4.90
CA ASN A 182 7.79 2.74 4.41
C ASN A 182 6.58 3.62 4.70
N ALA A 183 6.77 4.94 4.62
CA ALA A 183 5.69 5.92 4.52
C ALA A 183 6.09 6.93 3.44
N ILE A 184 5.21 7.14 2.46
CA ILE A 184 5.44 8.00 1.29
C ILE A 184 4.42 9.12 1.30
N PHE A 185 4.90 10.34 1.10
CA PHE A 185 4.11 11.56 1.13
C PHE A 185 4.58 12.54 0.05
N TYR A 186 3.84 13.62 -0.14
CA TYR A 186 4.22 14.66 -1.09
C TYR A 186 5.13 15.69 -0.41
N ALA A 187 6.30 15.90 -0.97
CA ALA A 187 7.13 17.05 -0.63
C ALA A 187 7.21 18.03 -1.80
N ASP A 188 7.06 19.31 -1.53
CA ASP A 188 7.18 20.36 -2.56
C ASP A 188 8.53 20.24 -3.27
N GLU A 189 8.54 20.42 -4.60
CA GLU A 189 9.78 20.41 -5.43
C GLU A 189 10.87 21.34 -4.87
N ALA A 190 10.48 22.41 -4.15
CA ALA A 190 11.40 23.30 -3.48
C ALA A 190 12.14 22.61 -2.31
N LEU A 191 11.59 21.56 -1.73
CA LEU A 191 12.14 20.81 -0.61
C LEU A 191 12.86 19.53 -1.07
N VAL A 192 12.49 19.00 -2.23
CA VAL A 192 13.10 17.81 -2.84
C VAL A 192 13.53 18.13 -4.27
N PRO A 193 14.63 18.91 -4.45
CA PRO A 193 15.18 19.17 -5.77
C PRO A 193 15.52 17.85 -6.46
N ASP A 194 15.18 17.71 -7.73
CA ASP A 194 15.41 16.53 -8.57
C ASP A 194 14.37 15.40 -8.44
N ASN A 195 13.27 15.56 -7.67
CA ASN A 195 12.18 14.60 -7.66
C ASN A 195 10.96 15.14 -8.44
N PRO A 196 10.76 14.75 -9.72
CA PRO A 196 9.68 15.29 -10.55
C PRO A 196 8.27 14.84 -10.10
N THR A 197 8.17 13.81 -9.26
CA THR A 197 6.89 13.34 -8.70
C THR A 197 6.52 14.06 -7.43
N GLY A 198 7.48 14.71 -6.76
CA GLY A 198 7.32 15.27 -5.43
C GLY A 198 7.17 14.21 -4.34
N ALA A 199 7.45 12.94 -4.62
CA ALA A 199 7.38 11.89 -3.62
C ALA A 199 8.59 11.96 -2.67
N ALA A 200 8.32 11.97 -1.38
CA ALA A 200 9.30 11.80 -0.32
C ALA A 200 8.98 10.53 0.47
N SER A 201 9.96 9.96 1.14
CA SER A 201 9.82 8.70 1.84
C SER A 201 10.72 8.65 3.06
N ILE A 202 10.35 7.85 4.03
CA ILE A 202 11.12 7.68 5.27
C ILE A 202 12.16 6.55 5.19
N SER A 203 12.31 5.88 4.05
CA SER A 203 13.21 4.73 3.90
C SER A 203 14.07 4.72 2.63
N TRP A 204 13.95 5.72 1.73
CA TRP A 204 14.69 5.71 0.47
C TRP A 204 16.10 6.29 0.58
N ASP A 205 16.28 7.28 1.43
CA ASP A 205 17.58 7.93 1.64
C ASP A 205 18.16 7.51 2.99
N PRO A 206 19.28 6.76 3.01
CA PRO A 206 19.90 6.33 4.27
C PRO A 206 20.40 7.47 5.15
N ASP A 207 20.65 8.64 4.59
CA ASP A 207 21.09 9.81 5.38
C ASP A 207 19.94 10.42 6.19
N ASP A 208 18.71 10.37 5.61
CA ASP A 208 17.48 10.86 6.23
C ASP A 208 16.53 9.70 6.61
N ASP A 209 17.03 8.46 6.64
CA ASP A 209 16.26 7.25 6.84
C ASP A 209 15.77 7.08 8.28
N PHE A 210 14.46 7.20 8.48
CA PHE A 210 13.78 6.92 9.75
C PHE A 210 13.32 5.47 9.86
N CYS A 211 13.25 4.73 8.73
CA CYS A 211 12.81 3.35 8.69
C CYS A 211 13.81 2.50 7.94
N ARG A 212 14.48 1.60 8.64
CA ARG A 212 15.50 0.70 8.09
C ARG A 212 14.94 -0.69 7.88
N PRO A 213 15.37 -1.42 6.82
CA PRO A 213 14.90 -2.77 6.59
C PRO A 213 15.31 -3.70 7.75
N TYR A 214 14.41 -4.63 8.08
CA TYR A 214 14.73 -5.76 8.94
C TYR A 214 15.46 -6.82 8.14
N TYR A 215 16.55 -7.34 8.69
CA TYR A 215 17.37 -8.38 8.10
C TYR A 215 17.58 -9.53 9.09
N ASN A 216 17.46 -10.77 8.59
CA ASN A 216 17.81 -11.99 9.34
C ASN A 216 18.66 -12.88 8.44
N TYR A 217 19.63 -13.59 9.02
CA TYR A 217 20.44 -14.60 8.31
C TYR A 217 19.59 -15.80 7.85
N ASP A 218 18.53 -16.13 8.59
CA ASP A 218 17.54 -17.12 8.18
C ASP A 218 16.50 -16.46 7.26
N ASN A 219 15.99 -17.20 6.29
CA ASN A 219 14.96 -16.71 5.40
C ASN A 219 13.71 -16.30 6.19
N LEU A 220 13.14 -15.18 5.78
CA LEU A 220 11.86 -14.66 6.30
C LEU A 220 10.68 -15.30 5.56
N THR A 221 10.95 -16.02 4.48
CA THR A 221 9.96 -16.73 3.64
C THR A 221 9.62 -18.12 4.20
N ASP A 222 8.51 -18.70 3.70
CA ASP A 222 7.98 -20.02 4.06
C ASP A 222 7.62 -20.19 5.54
N ARG A 223 7.41 -19.09 6.25
CA ARG A 223 6.95 -19.07 7.64
C ARG A 223 6.14 -17.81 7.90
N PHE A 224 5.22 -17.88 8.86
CA PHE A 224 4.46 -16.70 9.25
C PHE A 224 5.30 -15.75 10.12
N LEU A 225 5.30 -14.48 9.73
CA LEU A 225 5.76 -13.37 10.57
C LEU A 225 4.60 -12.40 10.79
N LYS A 226 4.74 -11.57 11.84
CA LYS A 226 3.80 -10.48 12.09
C LYS A 226 4.52 -9.16 11.82
N TYR A 227 3.80 -8.24 11.20
CA TYR A 227 4.29 -6.92 10.83
C TYR A 227 3.37 -5.88 11.44
N ARG A 228 3.91 -4.80 11.97
CA ARG A 228 3.14 -3.73 12.60
C ARG A 228 3.53 -2.35 12.09
N VAL A 229 2.53 -1.50 11.96
CA VAL A 229 2.69 -0.06 11.97
C VAL A 229 2.01 0.51 13.21
N TYR A 230 2.70 1.40 13.90
CA TYR A 230 2.21 2.23 14.99
C TYR A 230 2.03 3.63 14.45
N TRP A 231 0.81 4.10 14.42
CA TRP A 231 0.45 5.34 13.77
C TRP A 231 -0.48 6.16 14.66
N ASN A 232 -0.07 7.40 14.95
CA ASN A 232 -0.85 8.40 15.68
C ASN A 232 -0.72 9.76 14.98
N PRO A 233 -1.37 10.84 15.47
CA PRO A 233 -1.25 12.16 14.84
C PRO A 233 0.17 12.73 14.78
N ASP A 234 1.07 12.25 15.63
CA ASP A 234 2.40 12.83 15.78
C ASP A 234 3.49 12.01 15.08
N SER A 235 3.24 10.69 14.84
CA SER A 235 4.33 9.81 14.38
C SER A 235 3.87 8.51 13.74
N ILE A 236 4.76 7.93 12.93
CA ILE A 236 4.66 6.59 12.35
C ILE A 236 5.91 5.78 12.70
N LEU A 237 5.73 4.55 13.16
CA LEU A 237 6.78 3.60 13.51
C LEU A 237 6.43 2.22 12.96
N PHE A 238 7.44 1.42 12.62
CA PHE A 238 7.25 0.07 12.10
C PHE A 238 8.00 -0.97 12.93
N SER A 239 7.47 -2.19 12.95
CA SER A 239 8.15 -3.33 13.54
C SER A 239 7.84 -4.65 12.82
N VAL A 240 8.76 -5.60 12.99
CA VAL A 240 8.61 -7.00 12.59
C VAL A 240 8.68 -7.86 13.84
N ILE A 241 7.75 -8.79 13.99
CA ILE A 241 7.78 -9.79 15.07
C ILE A 241 8.24 -11.12 14.47
N ASP A 242 9.45 -11.48 14.80
CA ASP A 242 10.11 -12.71 14.39
C ASP A 242 10.41 -13.56 15.62
N ASN A 243 9.96 -14.84 15.62
CA ASN A 243 10.11 -15.73 16.77
C ASN A 243 9.62 -15.12 18.09
N GLU A 244 8.47 -14.44 18.06
CA GLU A 244 7.84 -13.73 19.19
C GLU A 244 8.68 -12.55 19.77
N ILE A 245 9.74 -12.14 19.07
CA ILE A 245 10.54 -10.98 19.40
C ILE A 245 10.16 -9.85 18.46
N GLU A 246 9.82 -8.71 19.01
CA GLU A 246 9.52 -7.51 18.24
C GLU A 246 10.79 -6.70 17.95
N HIS A 247 11.03 -6.45 16.66
CA HIS A 247 12.17 -5.69 16.14
C HIS A 247 11.65 -4.40 15.50
N PHE A 248 11.98 -3.28 16.10
CA PHE A 248 11.62 -1.97 15.55
C PHE A 248 12.57 -1.56 14.43
N LEU A 249 12.01 -1.01 13.34
CA LEU A 249 12.71 -0.68 12.11
C LEU A 249 13.21 0.77 12.05
N PHE A 250 13.06 1.53 13.09
CA PHE A 250 13.45 2.92 13.11
C PHE A 250 14.75 3.15 13.90
N THR A 251 15.52 4.16 13.47
CA THR A 251 16.69 4.69 14.20
C THR A 251 16.33 5.96 14.93
N ASP A 252 15.39 6.73 14.38
CA ASP A 252 14.77 7.90 14.99
C ASP A 252 13.27 7.87 14.67
N VAL A 253 12.46 8.57 15.44
CA VAL A 253 11.01 8.61 15.25
C VAL A 253 10.70 9.52 14.08
N PHE A 254 9.98 9.01 13.08
CA PHE A 254 9.40 9.87 12.07
C PHE A 254 8.24 10.68 12.66
N ASN A 255 8.40 11.98 12.70
CA ASN A 255 7.38 12.90 13.19
C ASN A 255 6.59 13.46 12.02
N ILE A 256 5.26 13.27 12.06
CA ILE A 256 4.33 13.86 11.10
C ILE A 256 4.29 15.38 11.33
N ASP A 257 4.44 16.14 10.25
CA ASP A 257 4.41 17.60 10.28
C ASP A 257 3.56 18.16 9.12
N SER A 258 3.66 19.45 8.86
CA SER A 258 2.89 20.11 7.81
C SER A 258 3.30 19.74 6.38
N VAL A 259 4.40 18.98 6.20
CA VAL A 259 4.83 18.49 4.88
C VAL A 259 4.25 17.11 4.62
N SER A 260 3.98 16.35 5.67
CA SER A 260 3.46 14.98 5.63
C SER A 260 2.04 14.89 6.20
N ASP A 261 1.22 15.91 5.97
CA ASP A 261 -0.13 16.03 6.52
C ASP A 261 -1.15 15.04 5.93
N GLU A 262 -0.81 14.35 4.83
CA GLU A 262 -1.59 13.24 4.28
C GLU A 262 -1.87 12.16 5.33
N PHE A 263 -0.92 11.94 6.26
CA PHE A 263 -1.07 10.96 7.33
C PHE A 263 -2.10 11.34 8.41
N HIS A 264 -2.75 12.48 8.28
CA HIS A 264 -3.93 12.85 9.07
C HIS A 264 -5.26 12.46 8.42
N SER A 265 -5.22 11.79 7.28
CA SER A 265 -6.38 11.30 6.54
C SER A 265 -6.63 9.81 6.79
N PRO A 266 -7.83 9.28 6.50
CA PRO A 266 -8.07 7.83 6.50
C PRO A 266 -7.36 7.13 5.33
N PHE A 267 -6.97 5.88 5.55
CA PHE A 267 -6.33 5.00 4.56
C PHE A 267 -7.11 3.69 4.41
N TYR A 268 -7.02 3.05 3.25
CA TYR A 268 -7.58 1.74 2.99
C TYR A 268 -6.47 0.71 2.77
N PHE A 269 -6.75 -0.55 3.07
CA PHE A 269 -5.80 -1.64 2.94
C PHE A 269 -5.63 -2.08 1.49
N VAL A 270 -4.41 -2.47 1.15
CA VAL A 270 -4.05 -3.13 -0.11
C VAL A 270 -3.14 -4.31 0.20
N SER A 271 -3.33 -5.43 -0.49
CA SER A 271 -2.43 -6.57 -0.43
C SER A 271 -2.24 -7.16 -1.82
N ASN A 272 -0.99 -7.43 -2.19
CA ASN A 272 -0.66 -7.97 -3.50
C ASN A 272 0.66 -8.76 -3.50
N LEU A 273 0.82 -9.59 -4.53
CA LEU A 273 2.09 -10.20 -4.89
C LEU A 273 2.45 -9.75 -6.30
N ALA A 274 3.24 -8.69 -6.41
CA ALA A 274 3.74 -8.19 -7.69
C ALA A 274 4.94 -9.01 -8.19
N LEU A 275 5.27 -8.85 -9.45
CA LEU A 275 6.40 -9.52 -10.09
C LEU A 275 7.20 -8.53 -10.94
N GLY A 276 8.51 -8.51 -10.74
CA GLY A 276 9.38 -7.55 -11.43
C GLY A 276 9.18 -6.12 -10.97
N GLY A 277 9.40 -5.19 -11.87
CA GLY A 277 9.25 -3.77 -11.61
C GLY A 277 10.47 -3.12 -10.98
N ASN A 278 10.36 -1.80 -10.77
CA ASN A 278 11.47 -0.95 -10.36
C ASN A 278 12.03 -1.24 -8.96
N PHE A 279 11.28 -1.92 -8.11
CA PHE A 279 11.67 -2.26 -6.76
C PHE A 279 12.62 -3.46 -6.69
N THR A 280 12.59 -4.35 -7.70
CA THR A 280 13.32 -5.61 -7.72
C THR A 280 14.53 -5.55 -8.62
N ASP A 281 15.42 -6.56 -8.53
CA ASP A 281 16.51 -6.77 -9.48
C ASP A 281 16.04 -7.46 -10.78
N ALA A 282 14.77 -7.82 -10.85
CA ALA A 282 14.22 -8.46 -12.03
C ALA A 282 13.84 -7.45 -13.11
N TYR A 283 13.45 -8.01 -14.23
CA TYR A 283 13.00 -7.26 -15.40
C TYR A 283 11.86 -6.30 -15.10
N SER A 284 11.89 -5.10 -15.68
CA SER A 284 10.85 -4.09 -15.58
C SER A 284 10.16 -3.89 -16.93
N LEU A 285 8.85 -3.60 -16.90
CA LEU A 285 8.04 -3.34 -18.08
C LEU A 285 8.63 -2.18 -18.90
N GLY A 286 8.81 -2.41 -20.22
CA GLY A 286 9.35 -1.40 -21.12
C GLY A 286 10.88 -1.24 -21.10
N ASP A 287 11.60 -1.89 -20.19
CA ASP A 287 13.07 -1.89 -20.16
C ASP A 287 13.65 -3.30 -20.04
N PRO A 288 13.76 -4.02 -21.17
CA PRO A 288 14.29 -5.38 -21.19
C PRO A 288 15.78 -5.48 -20.83
N ALA A 289 16.49 -4.38 -20.72
CA ALA A 289 17.89 -4.36 -20.32
C ALA A 289 18.07 -4.12 -18.81
N SER A 290 17.01 -3.83 -18.07
CA SER A 290 17.07 -3.37 -16.68
C SER A 290 17.30 -4.47 -15.65
N GLY A 291 17.19 -5.76 -16.00
CA GLY A 291 17.34 -6.81 -15.02
C GLY A 291 17.30 -8.23 -15.59
N SER A 292 17.34 -9.20 -14.67
CA SER A 292 17.21 -10.61 -14.96
C SER A 292 15.73 -10.99 -15.20
N GLN A 293 15.51 -12.19 -15.74
CA GLN A 293 14.15 -12.74 -15.83
C GLN A 293 13.62 -13.11 -14.44
N ILE A 294 12.30 -13.16 -14.31
CA ILE A 294 11.65 -13.67 -13.11
C ILE A 294 11.99 -15.15 -12.94
N GLU A 295 12.48 -15.53 -11.78
CA GLU A 295 12.89 -16.91 -11.43
C GLU A 295 12.26 -17.35 -10.10
N LEU A 296 10.93 -17.18 -9.96
CA LEU A 296 10.21 -17.70 -8.81
C LEU A 296 9.89 -19.19 -8.97
N PRO A 297 9.82 -19.95 -7.87
CA PRO A 297 9.26 -21.31 -7.90
C PRO A 297 7.74 -21.27 -8.06
N PHE A 298 7.27 -21.10 -9.29
CA PHE A 298 5.84 -21.04 -9.58
C PHE A 298 5.11 -22.38 -9.36
N PRO A 299 3.86 -22.38 -8.85
CA PRO A 299 3.11 -21.20 -8.39
C PRO A 299 3.61 -20.71 -7.02
N ALA A 300 3.88 -19.42 -6.89
CA ALA A 300 4.27 -18.79 -5.63
C ALA A 300 3.02 -18.30 -4.88
N LYS A 301 2.90 -18.65 -3.60
CA LYS A 301 1.69 -18.44 -2.81
C LYS A 301 1.96 -17.62 -1.56
N MET A 302 1.47 -16.39 -1.53
CA MET A 302 1.46 -15.54 -0.34
C MET A 302 0.16 -15.78 0.42
N LEU A 303 0.23 -15.93 1.74
CA LEU A 303 -0.94 -16.01 2.60
C LEU A 303 -0.96 -14.81 3.56
N VAL A 304 -2.09 -14.13 3.63
CA VAL A 304 -2.39 -13.16 4.69
C VAL A 304 -3.41 -13.81 5.60
N ASP A 305 -2.98 -14.12 6.82
CA ASP A 305 -3.79 -14.82 7.81
C ASP A 305 -4.83 -13.89 8.44
N TYR A 306 -4.37 -12.75 8.93
CA TYR A 306 -5.26 -11.72 9.47
C TYR A 306 -4.68 -10.32 9.32
N ILE A 307 -5.57 -9.34 9.46
CA ILE A 307 -5.23 -7.93 9.70
C ILE A 307 -6.01 -7.46 10.93
N LYS A 308 -5.32 -6.89 11.91
CA LYS A 308 -5.90 -6.35 13.14
C LYS A 308 -5.61 -4.87 13.26
N VAL A 309 -6.62 -4.11 13.66
CA VAL A 309 -6.48 -2.72 14.07
C VAL A 309 -6.73 -2.64 15.56
N MET A 310 -5.77 -2.07 16.27
CA MET A 310 -5.79 -1.94 17.72
C MET A 310 -5.64 -0.48 18.13
N LYS A 311 -6.13 -0.11 19.28
CA LYS A 311 -5.85 1.20 19.85
C LYS A 311 -4.37 1.40 20.12
N TRP A 312 -3.88 2.64 19.89
CA TRP A 312 -2.62 3.11 20.42
C TRP A 312 -2.84 4.33 21.30
N GLY A 313 -2.90 4.11 22.61
CA GLY A 313 -3.44 5.09 23.54
C GLY A 313 -4.92 5.36 23.26
N GLU A 314 -5.27 6.60 22.96
CA GLU A 314 -6.63 7.00 22.58
C GLU A 314 -6.89 6.91 21.07
N TYR A 315 -5.84 6.69 20.26
CA TYR A 315 -5.89 6.71 18.81
C TYR A 315 -6.27 5.33 18.23
N GLY A 316 -6.88 5.37 17.08
CA GLY A 316 -7.34 4.22 16.30
C GLY A 316 -8.82 4.37 15.95
N GLU A 317 -9.10 4.48 14.67
CA GLU A 317 -10.45 4.61 14.11
C GLU A 317 -10.59 3.65 12.93
N VAL A 318 -11.73 2.99 12.82
CA VAL A 318 -12.07 2.15 11.67
C VAL A 318 -13.47 2.53 11.21
N ASN A 319 -13.61 2.78 9.91
CA ASN A 319 -14.91 2.97 9.28
C ASN A 319 -15.19 1.78 8.36
N GLU A 320 -16.31 1.13 8.59
CA GLU A 320 -16.85 0.09 7.71
C GLU A 320 -17.93 0.72 6.83
N GLY A 321 -17.79 0.52 5.53
CA GLY A 321 -18.66 1.11 4.53
C GLY A 321 -17.99 2.23 3.73
N PRO A 322 -18.74 2.88 2.86
CA PRO A 322 -18.24 4.02 2.10
C PRO A 322 -17.78 5.13 3.06
N PRO A 323 -16.71 5.87 2.72
CA PRO A 323 -16.25 6.97 3.56
C PRO A 323 -17.36 7.98 3.78
N GLU A 324 -17.60 8.34 5.04
CA GLU A 324 -18.48 9.48 5.32
C GLU A 324 -17.82 10.76 4.77
N PHE A 325 -18.51 11.45 3.90
CA PHE A 325 -18.06 12.76 3.43
C PHE A 325 -18.07 13.75 4.60
N GLN A 326 -16.90 14.10 5.07
CA GLN A 326 -16.72 15.19 6.03
C GLN A 326 -17.13 16.50 5.34
N GLY A 327 -17.94 17.32 6.00
CA GLY A 327 -18.51 18.53 5.41
C GLY A 327 -17.47 19.41 4.72
N GLY A 328 -17.59 19.56 3.42
CA GLY A 328 -16.66 20.19 2.48
C GLY A 328 -16.42 19.32 1.24
N ASP A 329 -16.64 18.03 1.32
CA ASP A 329 -16.67 17.16 0.16
C ASP A 329 -18.02 17.34 -0.55
N PHE A 330 -17.94 17.61 -1.84
CA PHE A 330 -19.13 17.81 -2.66
C PHE A 330 -19.76 16.45 -2.96
N GLY A 331 -20.81 16.06 -2.26
CA GLY A 331 -21.72 15.03 -2.71
C GLY A 331 -22.46 15.51 -3.96
N LEU A 332 -21.79 15.42 -5.11
CA LEU A 332 -22.31 15.99 -6.36
C LEU A 332 -23.53 15.26 -6.88
N PHE A 333 -23.77 14.04 -6.43
CA PHE A 333 -24.82 13.19 -6.97
C PHE A 333 -25.55 12.43 -5.86
N THR A 334 -25.94 13.11 -4.80
CA THR A 334 -26.85 12.58 -3.80
C THR A 334 -28.29 12.88 -4.18
N ASP A 335 -29.13 11.83 -4.31
CA ASP A 335 -30.60 11.93 -4.52
C ASP A 335 -31.02 13.00 -5.53
N LEU A 336 -30.45 12.92 -6.73
CA LEU A 336 -30.75 13.87 -7.80
C LEU A 336 -32.23 13.81 -8.14
N THR A 337 -32.98 14.81 -7.76
CA THR A 337 -34.20 15.13 -8.45
C THR A 337 -33.80 15.76 -9.78
N PRO A 338 -34.26 15.22 -10.94
CA PRO A 338 -34.00 15.78 -12.24
C PRO A 338 -34.70 17.14 -12.33
N THR A 339 -34.09 18.17 -11.84
CA THR A 339 -34.51 19.52 -12.07
C THR A 339 -33.32 20.24 -12.65
N ASP A 340 -33.50 20.51 -13.91
CA ASP A 340 -32.79 21.52 -14.62
C ASP A 340 -31.32 21.24 -14.95
N ASN A 341 -30.48 20.71 -14.08
CA ASN A 341 -29.07 20.45 -14.40
C ASN A 341 -28.53 19.22 -13.64
N GLY A 342 -29.37 18.47 -12.94
CA GLY A 342 -28.92 17.27 -12.19
C GLY A 342 -28.09 17.60 -10.94
N LEU A 343 -28.16 18.81 -10.42
CA LEU A 343 -27.41 19.23 -9.25
C LEU A 343 -28.19 18.99 -7.96
N THR A 344 -27.48 18.64 -6.91
CA THR A 344 -28.04 18.55 -5.56
C THR A 344 -28.61 19.91 -5.15
N PRO A 345 -29.86 19.98 -4.62
CA PRO A 345 -30.43 21.24 -4.18
C PRO A 345 -29.53 21.94 -3.16
N GLY A 346 -29.08 23.14 -3.48
CA GLY A 346 -28.24 23.96 -2.61
C GLY A 346 -26.77 24.08 -3.00
N LEU A 347 -26.34 23.44 -4.07
CA LEU A 347 -25.02 23.69 -4.65
C LEU A 347 -25.13 24.69 -5.81
N ASP A 348 -24.40 25.79 -5.69
CA ASP A 348 -24.20 26.76 -6.77
C ASP A 348 -23.09 26.24 -7.72
N ALA A 349 -23.31 25.07 -8.35
CA ALA A 349 -22.38 24.50 -9.29
C ALA A 349 -23.10 23.98 -10.52
N GLU A 350 -22.51 24.15 -11.69
CA GLU A 350 -23.02 23.64 -12.96
C GLU A 350 -22.13 22.55 -13.51
N ILE A 351 -22.73 21.47 -14.06
CA ILE A 351 -22.00 20.44 -14.76
C ILE A 351 -21.91 20.82 -16.23
N TYR A 352 -20.69 20.97 -16.71
CA TYR A 352 -20.39 21.20 -18.11
C TYR A 352 -20.00 19.91 -18.80
N VAL A 353 -20.75 19.57 -19.85
CA VAL A 353 -20.41 18.49 -20.76
C VAL A 353 -19.99 19.10 -22.09
N TRP A 354 -18.71 19.05 -22.39
CA TRP A 354 -18.17 19.61 -23.65
C TRP A 354 -18.03 18.57 -24.76
N GLU A 355 -18.11 17.29 -24.42
CA GLU A 355 -18.19 16.19 -25.39
C GLU A 355 -18.96 15.01 -24.80
N GLY A 356 -19.96 14.53 -25.53
CA GLY A 356 -20.83 13.44 -25.11
C GLY A 356 -22.19 13.91 -24.57
N THR A 357 -22.90 13.02 -23.93
CA THR A 357 -24.23 13.27 -23.36
C THR A 357 -24.28 12.84 -21.90
N LEU A 358 -24.81 13.73 -21.07
CA LEU A 358 -25.13 13.42 -19.67
C LEU A 358 -26.55 12.89 -19.60
N THR A 359 -26.74 11.69 -19.06
CA THR A 359 -28.06 11.10 -18.87
C THR A 359 -28.18 10.47 -17.49
N GLU A 360 -29.37 10.57 -16.90
CA GLU A 360 -29.71 9.76 -15.73
C GLU A 360 -29.74 8.28 -16.12
N GLY A 361 -29.07 7.43 -15.37
CA GLY A 361 -28.84 6.05 -15.82
C GLY A 361 -28.63 5.03 -14.73
N ASP A 362 -28.32 3.81 -15.17
CA ASP A 362 -28.20 2.60 -14.33
C ASP A 362 -26.90 2.50 -13.51
N ILE A 363 -26.12 3.58 -13.38
CA ILE A 363 -24.97 3.59 -12.51
C ILE A 363 -25.48 3.65 -11.07
N GLN A 364 -25.07 2.69 -10.26
CA GLN A 364 -25.39 2.71 -8.83
C GLN A 364 -24.82 4.00 -8.22
N PRO A 365 -25.66 4.85 -7.64
CA PRO A 365 -25.17 6.05 -6.98
C PRO A 365 -24.33 5.66 -5.78
N TYR A 366 -23.37 6.51 -5.46
CA TYR A 366 -22.59 6.37 -4.24
C TYR A 366 -23.47 6.59 -2.99
N GLU A 367 -24.37 7.59 -3.07
CA GLU A 367 -25.42 7.84 -2.11
C GLU A 367 -26.73 8.11 -2.85
N GLY A 368 -27.85 7.70 -2.25
CA GLY A 368 -29.16 7.92 -2.82
C GLY A 368 -29.65 6.85 -3.78
N GLU A 369 -30.80 7.07 -4.42
CA GLU A 369 -31.47 6.09 -5.28
C GLU A 369 -31.16 6.25 -6.78
N ASN A 370 -30.58 7.36 -7.19
CA ASN A 370 -30.34 7.68 -8.61
C ASN A 370 -28.88 8.04 -8.88
N GLY A 371 -28.35 7.54 -10.00
CA GLY A 371 -27.03 7.87 -10.50
C GLY A 371 -27.06 8.58 -11.85
N ILE A 372 -25.93 9.09 -12.29
CA ILE A 372 -25.79 9.68 -13.62
C ILE A 372 -24.88 8.80 -14.47
N ALA A 373 -25.40 8.40 -15.65
CA ALA A 373 -24.62 7.70 -16.65
C ALA A 373 -24.04 8.69 -17.67
N TRP A 374 -22.83 8.40 -18.11
CA TRP A 374 -22.14 9.14 -19.16
C TRP A 374 -22.13 8.29 -20.43
N SER A 375 -22.48 8.91 -21.56
CA SER A 375 -22.34 8.24 -22.85
C SER A 375 -21.64 9.15 -23.84
N THR A 376 -20.72 8.57 -24.63
CA THR A 376 -20.08 9.26 -25.75
C THR A 376 -20.69 8.81 -27.06
N THR A 377 -20.91 9.74 -27.97
CA THR A 377 -21.50 9.48 -29.31
C THR A 377 -20.42 9.42 -30.39
N GLY A 378 -19.29 8.74 -30.14
CA GLY A 378 -18.24 8.62 -31.15
C GLY A 378 -16.87 8.25 -30.55
N LEU A 379 -15.88 8.13 -31.42
CA LEU A 379 -14.47 7.93 -31.07
C LEU A 379 -13.83 9.26 -30.64
N GLY A 380 -14.20 9.79 -29.50
CA GLY A 380 -13.72 11.07 -29.02
C GLY A 380 -13.43 11.05 -27.54
N TRP A 381 -12.79 12.10 -27.06
CA TRP A 381 -12.60 12.36 -25.64
C TRP A 381 -13.93 12.79 -25.04
N PHE A 382 -14.31 12.15 -23.94
CA PHE A 382 -15.40 12.65 -23.11
C PHE A 382 -14.81 13.53 -22.00
N GLY A 383 -15.35 14.71 -21.83
CA GLY A 383 -14.95 15.62 -20.78
C GLY A 383 -16.15 16.25 -20.10
N ALA A 384 -16.13 16.28 -18.79
CA ALA A 384 -17.10 17.01 -17.97
C ALA A 384 -16.34 17.74 -16.86
N GLY A 385 -16.81 18.93 -16.52
CA GLY A 385 -16.25 19.74 -15.46
C GLY A 385 -17.35 20.33 -14.60
N ILE A 386 -16.96 20.80 -13.44
CA ILE A 386 -17.80 21.52 -12.50
C ILE A 386 -17.27 22.93 -12.42
N MET A 387 -18.13 23.91 -12.52
CA MET A 387 -17.80 25.30 -12.31
C MET A 387 -18.50 25.87 -11.11
#